data_7ca3ce157b2d24e1e0ba0d69090832cd
#
_entry.id   7ca3ce157b2d24e1e0ba0d69090832cd
#
_cell.length_a   1.000
_cell.length_b   1.000
_cell.length_c   1.000
_cell.angle_alpha   90.00
_cell.angle_beta   90.00
_cell.angle_gamma   90.00
#
_symmetry.space_group_name_H-M   'P 1'
#
loop_
_entity.id
_entity.type
_entity.pdbx_description
1 polymer ?
#
loop_
_entity_poly.entity_id
_entity_poly.type
_entity_poly.pdbx_seq_one_letter_code
_entity_poly.pdbx_strand_id
1 'polypeptide(L)'
;LVASPLLQHVDFTQYNQHIPCSFIINEPQCIFRQRFEGLLRKRQITLENTIELWSIESIKQCVSANLGVSFLPRFAVEKELRSGELIELPYSEQPELITALCGYHAGKVVSPAMRVFLECIEESFASREKIPG
;
A
#
# COMPACT_ATOMS: atom_id res chain seq x y z
N LEU A 1 5.84 0.29 -3.02
CA LEU A 1 6.79 0.59 -1.95
C LEU A 1 7.04 2.09 -1.91
N VAL A 2 6.91 2.72 -0.75
CA VAL A 2 7.04 4.18 -0.60
C VAL A 2 8.04 4.54 0.49
N ALA A 3 8.68 5.69 0.29
CA ALA A 3 9.68 6.26 1.19
C ALA A 3 9.66 7.79 1.15
N SER A 4 10.35 8.40 2.10
CA SER A 4 10.78 9.80 2.00
C SER A 4 11.75 9.98 0.82
N PRO A 5 11.78 11.11 0.13
CA PRO A 5 12.78 11.43 -0.90
C PRO A 5 14.23 11.25 -0.44
N LEU A 6 14.49 11.36 0.86
CA LEU A 6 15.82 11.13 1.43
C LEU A 6 16.34 9.70 1.28
N LEU A 7 15.43 8.73 1.11
CA LEU A 7 15.74 7.32 0.89
C LEU A 7 15.73 6.91 -0.59
N GLN A 8 15.74 7.85 -1.54
CA GLN A 8 15.72 7.56 -2.98
C GLN A 8 16.87 6.67 -3.47
N HIS A 9 17.95 6.57 -2.72
CA HIS A 9 19.11 5.74 -3.02
C HIS A 9 18.94 4.26 -2.62
N VAL A 10 17.87 3.92 -1.90
CA VAL A 10 17.63 2.56 -1.42
C VAL A 10 17.03 1.72 -2.55
N ASP A 11 17.63 0.57 -2.82
CA ASP A 11 17.24 -0.31 -3.91
C ASP A 11 16.78 -1.68 -3.37
N PHE A 12 15.50 -2.00 -3.55
CA PHE A 12 14.89 -3.28 -3.19
C PHE A 12 14.91 -4.31 -4.34
N THR A 13 15.56 -4.00 -5.46
CA THR A 13 15.64 -4.92 -6.61
C THR A 13 16.78 -5.91 -6.47
N GLN A 14 17.77 -5.63 -5.66
CA GLN A 14 18.94 -6.47 -5.43
C GLN A 14 18.65 -7.60 -4.43
N TYR A 15 19.45 -8.65 -4.46
CA TYR A 15 19.36 -9.82 -3.57
C TYR A 15 20.44 -9.79 -2.49
N ASN A 16 20.21 -10.54 -1.42
CA ASN A 16 21.21 -10.79 -0.37
C ASN A 16 21.77 -9.50 0.25
N GLN A 17 20.89 -8.59 0.66
CA GLN A 17 21.33 -7.32 1.24
C GLN A 17 20.69 -7.04 2.59
N HIS A 18 21.39 -6.26 3.38
CA HIS A 18 20.86 -5.62 4.58
C HIS A 18 20.65 -4.14 4.29
N ILE A 19 19.41 -3.67 4.44
CA ILE A 19 19.04 -2.27 4.22
C ILE A 19 18.85 -1.61 5.58
N PRO A 20 19.66 -0.60 5.93
CA PRO A 20 19.63 0.05 7.25
C PRO A 20 18.45 1.04 7.34
N CYS A 21 17.23 0.53 7.20
CA CYS A 21 16.01 1.29 7.41
C CYS A 21 14.95 0.44 8.09
N SER A 22 13.97 1.08 8.70
CA SER A 22 12.84 0.40 9.32
C SER A 22 11.72 0.12 8.31
N PHE A 23 11.01 -0.98 8.50
CA PHE A 23 9.75 -1.25 7.83
C PHE A 23 8.59 -0.76 8.71
N ILE A 24 7.84 0.20 8.23
CA ILE A 24 6.70 0.80 8.93
C ILE A 24 5.42 0.26 8.33
N ILE A 25 4.63 -0.48 9.11
CA ILE A 25 3.54 -1.29 8.55
C ILE A 25 2.40 -1.51 9.54
N ASN A 26 1.26 -1.99 9.02
CA ASN A 26 0.11 -2.41 9.81
C ASN A 26 0.32 -3.76 10.52
N GLU A 27 -0.76 -4.23 11.14
CA GLU A 27 -0.85 -5.52 11.82
C GLU A 27 -0.47 -6.73 10.95
N PRO A 28 -0.11 -7.86 11.55
CA PRO A 28 0.35 -9.06 10.82
C PRO A 28 -0.63 -9.64 9.80
N GLN A 29 -1.95 -9.43 9.97
CA GLN A 29 -2.98 -9.91 9.04
C GLN A 29 -3.12 -9.04 7.79
N CYS A 30 -2.47 -7.87 7.75
CA CYS A 30 -2.50 -6.98 6.60
C CYS A 30 -1.88 -7.66 5.37
N ILE A 31 -2.65 -7.75 4.27
CA ILE A 31 -2.20 -8.40 3.03
C ILE A 31 -0.97 -7.70 2.44
N PHE A 32 -0.86 -6.38 2.55
CA PHE A 32 0.29 -5.64 2.05
C PHE A 32 1.56 -5.96 2.83
N ARG A 33 1.43 -6.13 4.16
CA ARG A 33 2.54 -6.59 5.01
C ARG A 33 3.03 -7.96 4.58
N GLN A 34 2.12 -8.93 4.48
CA GLN A 34 2.46 -10.30 4.12
C GLN A 34 3.15 -10.39 2.74
N ARG A 35 2.69 -9.59 1.78
CA ARG A 35 3.28 -9.51 0.44
C ARG A 35 4.71 -8.96 0.49
N PHE A 36 4.90 -7.84 1.16
CA PHE A 36 6.23 -7.23 1.24
C PHE A 36 7.22 -8.11 2.04
N GLU A 37 6.80 -8.69 3.15
CA GLU A 37 7.61 -9.66 3.89
C GLU A 37 7.94 -10.90 3.03
N GLY A 38 7.01 -11.35 2.18
CA GLY A 38 7.23 -12.41 1.20
C GLY A 38 8.31 -12.04 0.17
N LEU A 39 8.27 -10.82 -0.35
CA LEU A 39 9.26 -10.28 -1.27
C LEU A 39 10.65 -10.20 -0.60
N LEU A 40 10.71 -9.67 0.61
CA LEU A 40 11.96 -9.57 1.38
C LEU A 40 12.60 -10.97 1.58
N ARG A 41 11.79 -11.97 2.00
CA ARG A 41 12.25 -13.35 2.16
C ARG A 41 12.77 -13.95 0.84
N LYS A 42 12.00 -13.81 -0.24
CA LYS A 42 12.35 -14.34 -1.56
C LYS A 42 13.67 -13.76 -2.09
N ARG A 43 13.97 -12.52 -1.72
CA ARG A 43 15.18 -11.81 -2.15
C ARG A 43 16.30 -11.86 -1.12
N GLN A 44 16.07 -12.46 0.04
CA GLN A 44 17.02 -12.48 1.16
C GLN A 44 17.43 -11.05 1.57
N ILE A 45 16.45 -10.14 1.60
CA ILE A 45 16.62 -8.77 2.08
C ILE A 45 16.24 -8.73 3.55
N THR A 46 17.08 -8.15 4.37
CA THR A 46 16.79 -7.86 5.77
C THR A 46 16.72 -6.35 6.01
N LEU A 47 15.79 -5.94 6.83
CA LEU A 47 15.65 -4.56 7.29
C LEU A 47 16.08 -4.47 8.75
N GLU A 48 16.47 -3.27 9.18
CA GLU A 48 17.00 -3.05 10.53
C GLU A 48 15.92 -3.31 11.60
N ASN A 49 14.72 -2.77 11.40
CA ASN A 49 13.61 -2.89 12.34
C ASN A 49 12.26 -2.98 11.63
N THR A 50 11.24 -3.37 12.40
CA THR A 50 9.84 -3.24 12.01
C THR A 50 9.10 -2.40 13.05
N ILE A 51 8.40 -1.36 12.58
CA ILE A 51 7.55 -0.50 13.40
C ILE A 51 6.09 -0.76 13.02
N GLU A 52 5.32 -1.28 13.96
CA GLU A 52 3.91 -1.60 13.73
C GLU A 52 3.02 -0.44 14.19
N LEU A 53 2.15 0.03 13.30
CA LEU A 53 1.19 1.11 13.54
C LEU A 53 -0.19 0.70 13.01
N TRP A 54 -1.24 1.14 13.70
CA TRP A 54 -2.63 0.79 13.38
C TRP A 54 -3.34 1.75 12.43
N SER A 55 -2.70 2.85 12.05
CA SER A 55 -3.28 3.90 11.22
C SER A 55 -2.42 4.15 9.99
N ILE A 56 -3.03 4.09 8.81
CA ILE A 56 -2.36 4.42 7.54
C ILE A 56 -1.82 5.86 7.59
N GLU A 57 -2.55 6.80 8.16
CA GLU A 57 -2.09 8.18 8.29
C GLU A 57 -0.83 8.29 9.17
N SER A 58 -0.80 7.55 10.28
CA SER A 58 0.39 7.50 11.13
C SER A 58 1.58 6.87 10.40
N ILE A 59 1.35 5.82 9.62
CA ILE A 59 2.38 5.20 8.77
C ILE A 59 2.93 6.22 7.78
N LYS A 60 2.07 6.93 7.05
CA LYS A 60 2.48 7.96 6.09
C LYS A 60 3.33 9.04 6.75
N GLN A 61 2.92 9.56 7.91
CA GLN A 61 3.66 10.56 8.65
C GLN A 61 5.06 10.06 9.08
N CYS A 62 5.16 8.84 9.56
CA CYS A 62 6.45 8.26 9.92
C CYS A 62 7.37 8.07 8.70
N VAL A 63 6.80 7.64 7.56
CA VAL A 63 7.57 7.51 6.31
C VAL A 63 8.03 8.87 5.80
N SER A 64 7.16 9.89 5.79
CA SER A 64 7.52 11.26 5.41
C SER A 64 8.58 11.87 6.33
N ALA A 65 8.53 11.53 7.62
CA ALA A 65 9.54 11.92 8.60
C ALA A 65 10.86 11.13 8.47
N ASN A 66 11.02 10.31 7.43
CA ASN A 66 12.23 9.53 7.14
C ASN A 66 12.56 8.46 8.21
N LEU A 67 11.56 7.92 8.89
CA LEU A 67 11.76 6.85 9.88
C LEU A 67 11.88 5.45 9.24
N GLY A 68 11.60 5.32 7.93
CA GLY A 68 11.70 4.07 7.21
C GLY A 68 10.88 4.05 5.92
N VAL A 69 10.59 2.84 5.45
CA VAL A 69 9.80 2.58 4.24
C VAL A 69 8.49 1.89 4.57
N SER A 70 7.50 1.99 3.68
CA SER A 70 6.24 1.26 3.82
C SER A 70 5.76 0.69 2.49
N PHE A 71 4.97 -0.39 2.57
CA PHE A 71 4.33 -1.00 1.41
C PHE A 71 2.81 -0.78 1.50
N LEU A 72 2.33 0.25 0.82
CA LEU A 72 0.95 0.72 0.86
C LEU A 72 0.33 0.71 -0.55
N PRO A 73 -0.99 0.55 -0.65
CA PRO A 73 -1.67 0.68 -1.94
C PRO A 73 -1.55 2.13 -2.46
N ARG A 74 -1.38 2.28 -3.78
CA ARG A 74 -1.16 3.59 -4.41
C ARG A 74 -2.25 4.60 -4.06
N PHE A 75 -3.51 4.18 -4.05
CA PHE A 75 -4.63 5.07 -3.74
C PHE A 75 -4.55 5.70 -2.33
N ALA A 76 -3.88 5.04 -1.37
CA ALA A 76 -3.73 5.55 -0.01
C ALA A 76 -2.64 6.64 0.12
N VAL A 77 -1.72 6.69 -0.84
CA VAL A 77 -0.54 7.59 -0.83
C VAL A 77 -0.50 8.54 -2.04
N GLU A 78 -1.56 8.57 -2.84
CA GLU A 78 -1.60 9.32 -4.09
C GLU A 78 -1.36 10.83 -3.90
N LYS A 79 -1.88 11.40 -2.81
CA LYS A 79 -1.71 12.81 -2.47
C LYS A 79 -0.24 13.12 -2.16
N GLU A 80 0.39 12.31 -1.34
CA GLU A 80 1.78 12.46 -0.91
C GLU A 80 2.77 12.23 -2.07
N LEU A 81 2.45 11.31 -2.98
CA LEU A 81 3.23 11.09 -4.21
C LEU A 81 3.13 12.30 -5.15
N ARG A 82 1.93 12.88 -5.32
CA ARG A 82 1.74 14.08 -6.16
C ARG A 82 2.41 15.31 -5.60
N SER A 83 2.43 15.46 -4.28
CA SER A 83 3.10 16.59 -3.62
C SER A 83 4.62 16.42 -3.54
N GLY A 84 5.16 15.23 -3.80
CA GLY A 84 6.56 14.89 -3.63
C GLY A 84 6.99 14.70 -2.17
N GLU A 85 6.04 14.62 -1.25
CA GLU A 85 6.29 14.30 0.16
C GLU A 85 6.75 12.85 0.34
N LEU A 86 6.21 11.95 -0.49
CA LEU A 86 6.66 10.58 -0.63
C LEU A 86 7.11 10.30 -2.06
N ILE A 87 7.98 9.31 -2.21
CA ILE A 87 8.40 8.76 -3.50
C ILE A 87 8.11 7.27 -3.56
N GLU A 88 7.96 6.74 -4.77
CA GLU A 88 7.94 5.30 -5.00
C GLU A 88 9.36 4.77 -5.14
N LEU A 89 9.69 3.71 -4.41
CA LEU A 89 10.93 2.98 -4.57
C LEU A 89 10.73 1.77 -5.50
N PRO A 90 11.69 1.47 -6.37
CA PRO A 90 11.62 0.31 -7.23
C PRO A 90 11.69 -0.99 -6.41
N TYR A 91 10.85 -1.93 -6.77
CA TYR A 91 10.88 -3.32 -6.33
C TYR A 91 10.48 -4.20 -7.52
N SER A 92 11.07 -5.40 -7.62
CA SER A 92 11.05 -6.16 -8.88
C SER A 92 9.79 -6.99 -9.13
N GLU A 93 8.67 -6.64 -8.58
CA GLU A 93 7.39 -7.30 -8.92
C GLU A 93 6.54 -6.34 -9.75
N GLN A 94 5.76 -6.92 -10.65
CA GLN A 94 4.80 -6.12 -11.41
C GLN A 94 3.72 -5.59 -10.47
N PRO A 95 3.25 -4.36 -10.68
CA PRO A 95 2.11 -3.84 -9.93
C PRO A 95 0.91 -4.77 -10.10
N GLU A 96 0.38 -5.27 -8.99
CA GLU A 96 -0.85 -6.03 -9.03
C GLU A 96 -2.05 -5.10 -8.85
N LEU A 97 -3.07 -5.34 -9.67
CA LEU A 97 -4.34 -4.66 -9.50
C LEU A 97 -5.04 -5.17 -8.23
N ILE A 98 -5.51 -4.25 -7.42
CA ILE A 98 -6.33 -4.57 -6.26
C ILE A 98 -7.78 -4.52 -6.70
N THR A 99 -8.47 -5.66 -6.57
CA THR A 99 -9.91 -5.74 -6.82
C THR A 99 -10.66 -5.54 -5.52
N ALA A 100 -11.49 -4.52 -5.45
CA ALA A 100 -12.45 -4.35 -4.37
C ALA A 100 -13.70 -5.20 -4.67
N LEU A 101 -14.11 -6.03 -3.71
CA LEU A 101 -15.32 -6.85 -3.82
C LEU A 101 -16.36 -6.35 -2.84
N CYS A 102 -17.57 -6.11 -3.32
CA CYS A 102 -18.74 -5.86 -2.49
C CYS A 102 -19.59 -7.13 -2.43
N GLY A 103 -19.67 -7.72 -1.25
CA GLY A 103 -20.44 -8.96 -1.02
C GLY A 103 -21.59 -8.74 -0.04
N TYR A 104 -22.72 -9.38 -0.30
CA TYR A 104 -23.84 -9.48 0.64
C TYR A 104 -24.49 -10.85 0.57
N HIS A 105 -25.20 -11.22 1.63
CA HIS A 105 -25.83 -12.54 1.73
C HIS A 105 -26.87 -12.75 0.62
N ALA A 106 -26.86 -13.90 -0.06
CA ALA A 106 -27.74 -14.21 -1.20
C ALA A 106 -29.24 -14.08 -0.89
N GLY A 107 -29.66 -14.37 0.36
CA GLY A 107 -31.05 -14.19 0.84
C GLY A 107 -31.36 -12.80 1.36
N LYS A 108 -30.46 -11.81 1.23
CA LYS A 108 -30.69 -10.44 1.69
C LYS A 108 -31.70 -9.72 0.79
N VAL A 109 -32.75 -9.18 1.37
CA VAL A 109 -33.63 -8.26 0.67
C VAL A 109 -32.93 -6.95 0.42
N VAL A 110 -32.72 -6.61 -0.84
CA VAL A 110 -32.09 -5.35 -1.25
C VAL A 110 -33.10 -4.21 -1.09
N SER A 111 -32.96 -3.42 -0.04
CA SER A 111 -33.77 -2.22 0.18
C SER A 111 -33.45 -1.13 -0.85
N PRO A 112 -34.34 -0.13 -1.07
CA PRO A 112 -34.04 1.01 -1.93
C PRO A 112 -32.74 1.73 -1.55
N ALA A 113 -32.48 1.94 -0.26
CA ALA A 113 -31.25 2.55 0.23
C ALA A 113 -29.99 1.72 -0.11
N MET A 114 -30.07 0.39 0.03
CA MET A 114 -28.98 -0.50 -0.34
C MET A 114 -28.70 -0.47 -1.86
N ARG A 115 -29.75 -0.36 -2.67
CA ARG A 115 -29.60 -0.22 -4.13
C ARG A 115 -28.85 1.06 -4.51
N VAL A 116 -29.27 2.19 -3.97
CA VAL A 116 -28.59 3.48 -4.19
C VAL A 116 -27.13 3.41 -3.73
N PHE A 117 -26.84 2.77 -2.59
CA PHE A 117 -25.47 2.60 -2.11
C PHE A 117 -24.62 1.77 -3.09
N LEU A 118 -25.14 0.66 -3.62
CA LEU A 118 -24.44 -0.17 -4.61
C LEU A 118 -24.18 0.60 -5.91
N GLU A 119 -25.18 1.36 -6.41
CA GLU A 119 -25.01 2.22 -7.58
C GLU A 119 -23.92 3.28 -7.37
N CYS A 120 -23.88 3.95 -6.20
CA CYS A 120 -22.82 4.90 -5.87
C CYS A 120 -21.43 4.25 -5.83
N ILE A 121 -21.32 3.01 -5.33
CA ILE A 121 -20.06 2.27 -5.36
C ILE A 121 -19.64 2.02 -6.81
N GLU A 122 -20.51 1.46 -7.64
CA GLU A 122 -20.20 1.15 -9.04
C GLU A 122 -19.77 2.40 -9.81
N GLU A 123 -20.48 3.52 -9.67
CA GLU A 123 -20.13 4.80 -10.30
C GLU A 123 -18.76 5.32 -9.81
N SER A 124 -18.49 5.23 -8.51
CA SER A 124 -17.22 5.68 -7.92
C SER A 124 -16.01 4.89 -8.42
N PHE A 125 -16.17 3.59 -8.65
CA PHE A 125 -15.09 2.74 -9.17
C PHE A 125 -14.98 2.84 -10.70
N ALA A 126 -16.05 2.90 -11.45
CA ALA A 126 -16.04 3.07 -12.90
C ALA A 126 -15.34 4.38 -13.33
N SER A 127 -15.42 5.43 -12.51
CA SER A 127 -14.70 6.68 -12.76
C SER A 127 -13.19 6.58 -12.52
N ARG A 128 -12.74 5.64 -11.70
CA ARG A 128 -11.32 5.42 -11.39
C ARG A 128 -10.59 4.51 -12.39
N GLU A 129 -11.30 3.61 -13.06
CA GLU A 129 -10.72 2.76 -14.13
C GLU A 129 -10.30 3.56 -15.38
N LYS A 130 -10.77 4.79 -15.53
CA LYS A 130 -10.47 5.66 -16.68
C LYS A 130 -9.22 6.53 -16.51
N ILE A 131 -8.46 6.40 -15.42
CA ILE A 131 -7.20 7.13 -15.26
C ILE A 131 -6.08 6.22 -15.75
N PRO A 132 -5.50 6.46 -16.95
CA PRO A 132 -4.31 5.75 -17.39
C PRO A 132 -3.17 6.07 -16.44
N GLY A 133 -2.42 5.02 -16.07
CA GLY A 133 -1.26 5.08 -15.18
C GLY A 133 -0.09 5.89 -15.73
#